data_af176035b0b929854e3b9b77d969af86
#
_entry.id   af176035b0b929854e3b9b77d969af86
#
_cell.length_a   1.000
_cell.length_b   1.000
_cell.length_c   1.000
_cell.angle_alpha   90.00
_cell.angle_beta   90.00
_cell.angle_gamma   90.00
#
_symmetry.space_group_name_H-M   'P 1'
#
loop_
_entity.id
_entity.type
_entity.pdbx_description
1 polymer ?
#
loop_
_entity_poly.entity_id
_entity_poly.type
_entity_poly.pdbx_seq_one_letter_code
_entity_poly.pdbx_strand_id
1 'polypeptide(L)'
;MGLLTLGQVIPMISFLPSAKQLRRNLHDLAASDRVFWLDVSSQADGGCFALADPVAVTGVSPARPFGPKVISAAFSETVTGAEKQRFFDRHFQYYKAFARPEKYDYFAITAGDVFLGDRFSGRNNSPQLTQKTYSKQTDMADE
;
A
#
# COMPACT_ATOMS: atom_id res chain seq x y z
N MET A 1 -7.31 -15.11 -6.68
CA MET A 1 -6.75 -15.06 -5.32
C MET A 1 -6.40 -13.61 -5.00
N GLY A 2 -6.60 -13.14 -3.75
CA GLY A 2 -6.20 -11.80 -3.29
C GLY A 2 -4.93 -11.89 -2.44
N LEU A 3 -3.99 -10.95 -2.65
CA LEU A 3 -2.83 -10.71 -1.82
C LEU A 3 -2.90 -9.28 -1.29
N LEU A 4 -2.83 -9.11 0.03
CA LEU A 4 -2.79 -7.82 0.69
C LEU A 4 -1.43 -7.67 1.39
N THR A 5 -0.69 -6.62 1.06
CA THR A 5 0.53 -6.21 1.76
C THR A 5 0.30 -4.88 2.47
N LEU A 6 0.79 -4.77 3.70
CA LEU A 6 0.59 -3.61 4.57
C LEU A 6 1.95 -3.08 5.03
N GLY A 7 2.26 -1.82 4.74
CA GLY A 7 3.49 -1.19 5.20
C GLY A 7 4.75 -1.97 4.81
N GLN A 8 4.85 -2.40 3.56
CA GLN A 8 5.89 -3.32 3.10
C GLN A 8 7.28 -2.68 3.04
N VAL A 9 8.31 -3.51 3.24
CA VAL A 9 9.73 -3.17 3.16
C VAL A 9 10.46 -4.00 2.09
N ILE A 10 9.72 -4.56 1.15
CA ILE A 10 10.23 -5.44 0.09
C ILE A 10 11.42 -4.83 -0.67
N PRO A 11 11.43 -3.52 -1.05
CA PRO A 11 12.56 -2.93 -1.75
C PRO A 11 13.86 -3.02 -0.97
N MET A 12 13.84 -2.84 0.36
CA MET A 12 15.04 -2.93 1.20
C MET A 12 15.76 -4.27 1.03
N ILE A 13 15.00 -5.36 0.93
CA ILE A 13 15.56 -6.71 0.77
C ILE A 13 15.90 -6.99 -0.70
N SER A 14 15.05 -6.56 -1.63
CA SER A 14 15.23 -6.82 -3.08
C SER A 14 16.42 -6.09 -3.68
N PHE A 15 16.90 -5.02 -3.06
CA PHE A 15 18.13 -4.32 -3.46
C PHE A 15 19.41 -5.10 -3.15
N LEU A 16 19.37 -6.08 -2.25
CA LEU A 16 20.54 -6.88 -1.96
C LEU A 16 20.99 -7.66 -3.20
N PRO A 17 22.31 -7.69 -3.53
CA PRO A 17 22.83 -8.39 -4.70
C PRO A 17 22.42 -9.87 -4.75
N SER A 18 22.34 -10.53 -3.59
CA SER A 18 21.96 -11.93 -3.44
C SER A 18 20.46 -12.19 -3.65
N ALA A 19 19.59 -11.18 -3.62
CA ALA A 19 18.14 -11.33 -3.69
C ALA A 19 17.60 -11.60 -5.11
N LYS A 20 18.35 -12.29 -5.96
CA LYS A 20 17.97 -12.58 -7.36
C LYS A 20 16.66 -13.37 -7.46
N GLN A 21 16.45 -14.33 -6.56
CA GLN A 21 15.22 -15.13 -6.57
C GLN A 21 14.02 -14.29 -6.16
N LEU A 22 14.16 -13.43 -5.16
CA LEU A 22 13.09 -12.51 -4.75
C LEU A 22 12.68 -11.60 -5.93
N ARG A 23 13.63 -11.03 -6.65
CA ARG A 23 13.34 -10.19 -7.83
C ARG A 23 12.59 -10.95 -8.92
N ARG A 24 12.98 -12.21 -9.20
CA ARG A 24 12.21 -13.05 -10.14
C ARG A 24 10.78 -13.29 -9.67
N ASN A 25 10.62 -13.65 -8.38
CA ASN A 25 9.30 -13.89 -7.82
C ASN A 25 8.40 -12.64 -7.84
N LEU A 26 8.97 -11.45 -7.61
CA LEU A 26 8.24 -10.20 -7.72
C LEU A 26 7.78 -9.92 -9.16
N HIS A 27 8.66 -10.15 -10.13
CA HIS A 27 8.31 -10.05 -11.54
C HIS A 27 7.17 -10.99 -11.91
N ASP A 28 7.29 -12.28 -11.55
CA ASP A 28 6.30 -13.31 -11.90
C ASP A 28 4.95 -13.05 -11.22
N LEU A 29 4.98 -12.58 -9.96
CA LEU A 29 3.77 -12.19 -9.25
C LEU A 29 3.08 -11.00 -9.93
N ALA A 30 3.84 -9.98 -10.31
CA ALA A 30 3.30 -8.80 -11.00
C ALA A 30 2.80 -9.11 -12.43
N ALA A 31 3.37 -10.13 -13.08
CA ALA A 31 2.94 -10.59 -14.40
C ALA A 31 1.72 -11.53 -14.36
N SER A 32 1.28 -11.95 -13.17
CA SER A 32 0.19 -12.92 -13.02
C SER A 32 -1.17 -12.23 -12.94
N ASP A 33 -2.11 -12.64 -13.80
CA ASP A 33 -3.52 -12.25 -13.76
C ASP A 33 -4.34 -13.05 -12.72
N ARG A 34 -3.73 -14.09 -12.12
CA ARG A 34 -4.39 -14.98 -11.14
C ARG A 34 -4.44 -14.41 -9.74
N VAL A 35 -3.62 -13.39 -9.47
CA VAL A 35 -3.49 -12.79 -8.15
C VAL A 35 -3.79 -11.30 -8.25
N PHE A 36 -4.85 -10.87 -7.59
CA PHE A 36 -5.06 -9.44 -7.36
C PHE A 36 -4.21 -9.02 -6.16
N TRP A 37 -3.15 -8.25 -6.42
CA TRP A 37 -2.24 -7.77 -5.38
C TRP A 37 -2.55 -6.31 -5.04
N LEU A 38 -2.97 -6.07 -3.79
CA LEU A 38 -3.16 -4.74 -3.20
C LEU A 38 -2.02 -4.47 -2.22
N ASP A 39 -1.29 -3.38 -2.43
CA ASP A 39 -0.29 -2.86 -1.51
C ASP A 39 -0.83 -1.59 -0.83
N VAL A 40 -0.90 -1.61 0.50
CA VAL A 40 -1.38 -0.48 1.29
C VAL A 40 -0.26 0.03 2.16
N SER A 41 0.09 1.30 2.00
CA SER A 41 1.12 1.94 2.78
C SER A 41 0.75 3.38 3.15
N SER A 42 1.46 3.99 4.08
CA SER A 42 1.21 5.36 4.52
C SER A 42 2.53 6.11 4.66
N GLN A 43 2.56 7.36 4.22
CA GLN A 43 3.71 8.25 4.43
C GLN A 43 3.97 8.54 5.91
N ALA A 44 2.94 8.42 6.76
CA ALA A 44 3.08 8.55 8.20
C ALA A 44 3.83 7.35 8.83
N ASP A 45 3.97 6.24 8.10
CA ASP A 45 4.74 5.07 8.51
C ASP A 45 6.18 5.16 8.00
N GLY A 46 7.08 5.70 8.81
CA GLY A 46 8.51 5.79 8.46
C GLY A 46 9.24 4.44 8.38
N GLY A 47 8.58 3.33 8.72
CA GLY A 47 9.13 1.98 8.66
C GLY A 47 8.96 1.30 7.31
N CYS A 48 8.18 1.89 6.39
CA CYS A 48 7.89 1.27 5.09
C CYS A 48 8.36 2.11 3.91
N PHE A 49 8.35 1.52 2.71
CA PHE A 49 8.53 2.24 1.45
C PHE A 49 7.16 2.78 1.00
N ALA A 50 6.74 3.86 1.64
CA ALA A 50 5.41 4.41 1.49
C ALA A 50 5.09 4.80 0.04
N LEU A 51 3.97 4.29 -0.46
CA LEU A 51 3.42 4.54 -1.80
C LEU A 51 4.36 4.15 -2.96
N ALA A 52 5.45 3.46 -2.67
CA ALA A 52 6.33 2.92 -3.68
C ALA A 52 5.82 1.56 -4.16
N ASP A 53 5.67 1.40 -5.47
CA ASP A 53 5.43 0.08 -6.05
C ASP A 53 6.66 -0.80 -5.85
N PRO A 54 6.58 -1.89 -5.05
CA PRO A 54 7.73 -2.70 -4.69
C PRO A 54 8.39 -3.42 -5.89
N VAL A 55 7.65 -3.58 -6.98
CA VAL A 55 8.17 -4.21 -8.20
C VAL A 55 8.87 -3.18 -9.08
N ALA A 56 8.25 -2.02 -9.26
CA ALA A 56 8.79 -0.95 -10.08
C ALA A 56 10.10 -0.39 -9.50
N VAL A 57 10.17 -0.10 -8.20
CA VAL A 57 11.38 0.45 -7.57
C VAL A 57 12.56 -0.52 -7.57
N THR A 58 12.31 -1.83 -7.68
CA THR A 58 13.37 -2.84 -7.80
C THR A 58 13.80 -3.09 -9.25
N GLY A 59 13.20 -2.40 -10.21
CA GLY A 59 13.55 -2.47 -11.62
C GLY A 59 13.18 -3.77 -12.32
N VAL A 60 12.21 -4.53 -11.76
CA VAL A 60 11.81 -5.84 -12.31
C VAL A 60 10.37 -5.88 -12.81
N SER A 61 9.74 -4.73 -13.03
CA SER A 61 8.37 -4.69 -13.57
C SER A 61 8.28 -5.37 -14.94
N PRO A 62 7.28 -6.23 -15.16
CA PRO A 62 6.97 -6.74 -16.48
C PRO A 62 6.46 -5.63 -17.40
N ALA A 63 6.51 -5.84 -18.72
CA ALA A 63 6.04 -4.86 -19.71
C ALA A 63 4.54 -4.53 -19.55
N ARG A 64 3.75 -5.45 -19.02
CA ARG A 64 2.32 -5.28 -18.71
C ARG A 64 2.03 -5.87 -17.33
N PRO A 65 2.20 -5.10 -16.25
CA PRO A 65 1.93 -5.57 -14.90
C PRO A 65 0.41 -5.67 -14.64
N PHE A 66 0.00 -6.73 -13.96
CA PHE A 66 -1.34 -6.86 -13.36
C PHE A 66 -1.40 -6.30 -11.93
N GLY A 67 -0.25 -6.17 -11.26
CA GLY A 67 -0.14 -5.64 -9.91
C GLY A 67 1.30 -5.30 -9.53
N PRO A 68 1.51 -4.79 -8.32
CA PRO A 68 0.51 -4.44 -7.31
C PRO A 68 -0.28 -3.18 -7.63
N LYS A 69 -1.51 -3.10 -7.10
CA LYS A 69 -2.22 -1.83 -6.97
C LYS A 69 -1.81 -1.20 -5.66
N VAL A 70 -1.18 -0.03 -5.72
CA VAL A 70 -0.69 0.69 -4.54
C VAL A 70 -1.72 1.74 -4.11
N ILE A 71 -2.11 1.73 -2.83
CA ILE A 71 -3.00 2.73 -2.25
C ILE A 71 -2.47 3.26 -0.92
N SER A 72 -2.90 4.47 -0.55
CA SER A 72 -2.61 5.08 0.75
C SER A 72 -3.63 4.63 1.80
N ALA A 73 -3.14 4.28 3.00
CA ALA A 73 -3.97 4.09 4.18
C ALA A 73 -4.52 5.41 4.74
N ALA A 74 -4.00 6.56 4.30
CA ALA A 74 -4.43 7.91 4.69
C ALA A 74 -4.55 8.12 6.21
N PHE A 75 -3.55 7.70 6.99
CA PHE A 75 -3.59 7.77 8.47
C PHE A 75 -3.80 9.19 9.00
N SER A 76 -3.34 10.22 8.30
CA SER A 76 -3.59 11.62 8.66
C SER A 76 -5.08 12.00 8.61
N GLU A 77 -5.87 11.32 7.79
CA GLU A 77 -7.30 11.56 7.64
C GLU A 77 -8.15 10.67 8.56
N THR A 78 -7.63 9.49 8.91
CA THR A 78 -8.36 8.42 9.62
C THR A 78 -8.06 8.35 11.11
N VAL A 79 -6.91 8.88 11.55
CA VAL A 79 -6.49 8.88 12.96
C VAL A 79 -6.70 10.28 13.54
N THR A 80 -7.67 10.42 14.43
CA THR A 80 -7.93 11.67 15.15
C THR A 80 -7.36 11.56 16.55
N GLY A 81 -6.42 12.47 16.92
CA GLY A 81 -5.88 12.57 18.25
C GLY A 81 -4.41 13.01 18.26
N ALA A 82 -4.06 13.87 19.20
CA ALA A 82 -2.73 14.49 19.35
C ALA A 82 -1.68 13.55 19.97
N GLU A 83 -1.90 12.26 19.97
CA GLU A 83 -0.90 11.32 20.46
C GLU A 83 0.28 11.27 19.49
N LYS A 84 1.44 11.69 19.99
CA LYS A 84 2.74 11.43 19.36
C LYS A 84 2.96 9.93 19.36
N GLN A 85 2.42 9.26 18.35
CA GLN A 85 2.60 7.83 18.18
C GLN A 85 4.09 7.54 18.01
N ARG A 86 4.59 6.58 18.76
CA ARG A 86 5.93 6.06 18.57
C ARG A 86 6.06 5.52 17.16
N PHE A 87 7.27 5.55 16.60
CA PHE A 87 7.57 5.10 15.24
C PHE A 87 6.93 3.73 14.88
N PHE A 88 7.07 2.75 15.77
CA PHE A 88 6.48 1.42 15.56
C PHE A 88 4.96 1.38 15.70
N ASP A 89 4.36 2.26 16.51
CA ASP A 89 2.90 2.28 16.66
C ASP A 89 2.20 2.67 15.36
N ARG A 90 2.82 3.51 14.53
CA ARG A 90 2.32 3.88 13.20
C ARG A 90 2.36 2.70 12.23
N HIS A 91 3.41 1.89 12.28
CA HIS A 91 3.51 0.68 11.47
C HIS A 91 2.39 -0.31 11.81
N PHE A 92 2.02 -0.44 13.08
CA PHE A 92 0.94 -1.30 13.54
C PHE A 92 -0.47 -0.68 13.40
N GLN A 93 -0.59 0.52 12.86
CA GLN A 93 -1.88 1.20 12.68
C GLN A 93 -2.77 0.54 11.61
N TYR A 94 -2.18 -0.16 10.62
CA TYR A 94 -2.91 -0.72 9.48
C TYR A 94 -4.05 -1.67 9.84
N TYR A 95 -3.99 -2.35 10.96
CA TYR A 95 -5.01 -3.31 11.42
C TYR A 95 -5.74 -2.88 12.69
N LYS A 96 -5.67 -1.60 13.04
CA LYS A 96 -6.53 -1.04 14.08
C LYS A 96 -7.83 -0.51 13.46
N ALA A 97 -8.89 -0.46 14.26
CA ALA A 97 -10.12 0.21 13.88
C ALA A 97 -9.88 1.72 13.76
N PHE A 98 -10.45 2.34 12.74
CA PHE A 98 -10.36 3.78 12.52
C PHE A 98 -11.65 4.48 12.89
N ALA A 99 -11.53 5.72 13.37
CA ALA A 99 -12.69 6.56 13.64
C ALA A 99 -13.42 6.97 12.35
N ARG A 100 -12.71 6.98 11.21
CA ARG A 100 -13.25 7.33 9.88
C ARG A 100 -12.69 6.41 8.80
N PRO A 101 -13.22 5.21 8.62
CA PRO A 101 -12.76 4.24 7.62
C PRO A 101 -13.35 4.59 6.24
N GLU A 102 -12.81 5.60 5.54
CA GLU A 102 -13.34 5.99 4.23
C GLU A 102 -12.71 5.23 3.07
N LYS A 103 -11.38 5.21 2.98
CA LYS A 103 -10.65 4.67 1.82
C LYS A 103 -9.96 3.35 2.12
N TYR A 104 -9.59 3.16 3.37
CA TYR A 104 -8.95 1.96 3.86
C TYR A 104 -9.60 1.55 5.18
N ASP A 105 -10.12 0.33 5.21
CA ASP A 105 -10.66 -0.33 6.39
C ASP A 105 -10.19 -1.78 6.36
N TYR A 106 -9.28 -2.12 7.27
CA TYR A 106 -8.70 -3.45 7.37
C TYR A 106 -9.78 -4.53 7.53
N PHE A 107 -10.74 -4.30 8.41
CA PHE A 107 -11.79 -5.29 8.69
C PHE A 107 -12.74 -5.48 7.52
N ALA A 108 -13.14 -4.40 6.87
CA ALA A 108 -13.96 -4.48 5.67
C ALA A 108 -13.24 -5.18 4.50
N ILE A 109 -11.90 -5.02 4.41
CA ILE A 109 -11.08 -5.65 3.37
C ILE A 109 -10.85 -7.13 3.65
N THR A 110 -10.60 -7.51 4.91
CA THR A 110 -10.17 -8.88 5.26
C THR A 110 -11.31 -9.78 5.71
N ALA A 111 -12.36 -9.23 6.29
CA ALA A 111 -13.50 -9.97 6.83
C ALA A 111 -14.86 -9.58 6.19
N GLY A 112 -14.87 -8.66 5.22
CA GLY A 112 -16.07 -8.32 4.47
C GLY A 112 -16.45 -9.39 3.45
N ASP A 113 -17.65 -9.25 2.91
CA ASP A 113 -18.28 -10.17 1.96
C ASP A 113 -17.87 -9.94 0.48
N VAL A 114 -17.03 -8.93 0.23
CA VAL A 114 -16.58 -8.55 -1.13
C VAL A 114 -15.14 -8.97 -1.33
N PHE A 115 -14.87 -9.71 -2.40
CA PHE A 115 -13.49 -10.08 -2.75
C PHE A 115 -12.61 -8.85 -2.99
N LEU A 116 -11.33 -8.97 -2.63
CA LEU A 116 -10.34 -7.89 -2.74
C LEU A 116 -10.29 -7.30 -4.17
N GLY A 117 -10.28 -8.14 -5.18
CA GLY A 117 -10.29 -7.71 -6.58
C GLY A 117 -11.52 -6.90 -6.95
N ASP A 118 -12.72 -7.35 -6.55
CA ASP A 118 -13.98 -6.69 -6.88
C ASP A 118 -14.09 -5.34 -6.18
N ARG A 119 -13.63 -5.24 -4.93
CA ARG A 119 -13.62 -3.99 -4.16
C ARG A 119 -12.73 -2.92 -4.78
N PHE A 120 -11.59 -3.31 -5.36
CA PHE A 120 -10.56 -2.37 -5.84
C PHE A 120 -10.37 -2.34 -7.35
N SER A 121 -11.11 -3.13 -8.14
CA SER A 121 -11.04 -3.14 -9.61
C SER A 121 -11.85 -2.01 -10.26
N GLY A 122 -12.69 -1.31 -9.51
CA GLY A 122 -13.55 -0.23 -10.02
C GLY A 122 -12.77 0.96 -10.59
N ARG A 123 -13.35 1.62 -11.60
CA ARG A 123 -12.77 2.75 -12.35
C ARG A 123 -12.41 3.98 -11.48
N ASN A 124 -12.95 4.08 -10.27
CA ASN A 124 -12.76 5.22 -9.37
C ASN A 124 -11.46 5.20 -8.58
N ASN A 125 -10.65 4.16 -8.73
CA ASN A 125 -9.37 3.99 -8.05
C ASN A 125 -8.19 4.25 -9.00
N SER A 126 -8.25 5.29 -9.82
CA SER A 126 -7.13 5.65 -10.71
C SER A 126 -5.95 6.22 -9.89
N PRO A 127 -4.72 6.12 -10.42
CA PRO A 127 -3.52 6.71 -9.80
C PRO A 127 -3.64 8.20 -9.45
N GLN A 128 -4.52 8.93 -10.15
CA GLN A 128 -4.80 10.33 -9.88
C GLN A 128 -5.43 10.61 -8.50
N LEU A 129 -6.18 9.66 -7.92
CA LEU A 129 -6.70 9.78 -6.55
C LEU A 129 -5.59 9.66 -5.51
N THR A 130 -4.61 8.80 -5.76
CA THR A 130 -3.43 8.65 -4.92
C THR A 130 -2.58 9.92 -4.94
N GLN A 131 -2.42 10.56 -6.12
CA GLN A 131 -1.69 11.84 -6.26
C GLN A 131 -2.42 13.01 -5.59
N LYS A 132 -3.76 13.08 -5.66
CA LYS A 132 -4.52 14.13 -4.97
C LYS A 132 -4.46 14.02 -3.44
N THR A 133 -4.41 12.82 -2.92
CA THR A 133 -4.24 12.60 -1.48
C THR A 133 -2.83 12.99 -1.03
N TYR A 134 -1.84 12.75 -1.87
CA TYR A 134 -0.45 13.13 -1.65
C TYR A 134 -0.25 14.66 -1.60
N SER A 135 -0.79 15.41 -2.56
CA SER A 135 -0.66 16.87 -2.59
C SER A 135 -1.34 17.56 -1.40
N LYS A 136 -2.51 17.09 -0.96
CA LYS A 136 -3.15 17.60 0.25
C LYS A 136 -2.36 17.35 1.53
N GLN A 137 -1.61 16.27 1.59
CA GLN A 137 -0.83 15.90 2.77
C GLN A 137 0.45 16.73 2.89
N THR A 138 1.00 17.15 1.76
CA THR A 138 2.19 18.03 1.72
C THR A 138 1.83 19.47 2.13
N ASP A 139 0.67 19.98 1.69
CA ASP A 139 0.20 21.32 2.02
C ASP A 139 -0.15 21.48 3.52
N MET A 140 -0.42 20.39 4.24
CA MET A 140 -0.71 20.42 5.68
C MET A 140 0.54 20.26 6.57
N ALA A 141 1.71 19.97 5.99
CA ALA A 141 2.96 19.84 6.74
C ALA A 141 3.77 21.14 6.79
N ASP A 142 3.38 22.17 6.04
CA ASP A 142 4.04 23.47 5.96
C ASP A 142 3.32 24.61 6.71
N GLU A 143 2.28 24.28 7.55
CA GLU A 143 1.64 25.25 8.47
C GLU A 143 1.98 24.97 9.93
#